data_15e46557728bbc5da769ba4114a6f720
#
_entry.id   15e46557728bbc5da769ba4114a6f720
#
_cell.length_a   1.000
_cell.length_b   1.000
_cell.length_c   1.000
_cell.angle_alpha   90.00
_cell.angle_beta   90.00
_cell.angle_gamma   90.00
#
_symmetry.space_group_name_H-M   'P 1'
#
loop_
_entity.id
_entity.type
_entity.pdbx_description
1 polymer ?
#
loop_
_entity_poly.entity_id
_entity_poly.type
_entity_poly.pdbx_seq_one_letter_code
_entity_poly.pdbx_strand_id
1 'polypeptide(L)'
;MILGGPLGDRMLPSSILLSVELGVAAVLLALLVVRPGIIRSVEGKVLAMVALFVAPAFAGYGGVTEHLDRTKSTSYCLSCHDMGVYGKSLRVDDRKYLAAAHYLNNFVPRERACYSCHTDYGMSGDYRSKARGFKHVLKTYFGTVPDTIRIARRYKSRECLRCHVGTRLFEESVTHVGGPVPMADIKSGKTSCLKSGCHDVVHEVHKLDQMAMWDPAGPSVEEARVARTRPGTDKQPDAVPDSVVTPDGVERKWAR
;
A
#
# COMPACT_ATOMS: atom_id res chain seq x y z
N MET A 1 11.98 -19.21 -16.96
CA MET A 1 13.09 -18.32 -17.35
C MET A 1 12.47 -17.16 -18.14
N ILE A 2 11.99 -16.14 -17.45
CA ILE A 2 11.38 -14.95 -18.05
C ILE A 2 12.32 -13.80 -17.73
N LEU A 3 13.01 -13.34 -18.77
CA LEU A 3 13.90 -12.19 -18.74
C LEU A 3 13.06 -10.92 -18.53
N GLY A 4 12.85 -10.56 -17.27
CA GLY A 4 12.39 -9.24 -16.87
C GLY A 4 13.57 -8.29 -16.84
N GLY A 5 13.95 -7.75 -18.00
CA GLY A 5 14.98 -6.72 -18.07
C GLY A 5 14.50 -5.40 -17.46
N PRO A 6 15.41 -4.52 -17.03
CA PRO A 6 15.12 -3.26 -16.37
C PRO A 6 14.68 -2.20 -17.39
N LEU A 7 13.47 -2.30 -17.91
CA LEU A 7 12.87 -1.30 -18.80
C LEU A 7 11.92 -0.33 -18.06
N GLY A 8 11.76 -0.50 -16.72
CA GLY A 8 10.84 0.31 -15.90
C GLY A 8 11.37 1.66 -15.42
N ASP A 9 12.68 1.90 -15.47
CA ASP A 9 13.30 3.02 -14.73
C ASP A 9 13.66 4.26 -15.57
N ARG A 10 13.16 4.38 -16.79
CA ARG A 10 13.44 5.56 -17.63
C ARG A 10 12.21 6.45 -17.88
N MET A 11 11.11 6.21 -17.23
CA MET A 11 10.04 7.21 -17.25
C MET A 11 10.45 8.34 -16.31
N LEU A 12 10.46 9.57 -16.86
CA LEU A 12 10.66 10.77 -16.05
C LEU A 12 9.72 10.70 -14.84
N PRO A 13 10.21 11.01 -13.63
CA PRO A 13 9.35 11.06 -12.46
C PRO A 13 8.11 11.89 -12.78
N SER A 14 6.94 11.38 -12.46
CA SER A 14 5.65 12.05 -12.72
C SER A 14 5.61 13.49 -12.20
N SER A 15 6.35 13.77 -11.14
CA SER A 15 6.55 15.13 -10.60
C SER A 15 7.28 16.07 -11.58
N ILE A 16 8.24 15.58 -12.36
CA ILE A 16 8.95 16.37 -13.36
C ILE A 16 8.00 16.67 -14.53
N LEU A 17 7.26 15.68 -15.00
CA LEU A 17 6.26 15.87 -16.07
C LEU A 17 5.22 16.91 -15.67
N LEU A 18 4.67 16.81 -14.47
CA LEU A 18 3.72 17.78 -13.95
C LEU A 18 4.33 19.19 -13.85
N SER A 19 5.58 19.30 -13.41
CA SER A 19 6.27 20.60 -13.33
C SER A 19 6.47 21.23 -14.72
N VAL A 20 6.81 20.41 -15.71
CA VAL A 20 6.94 20.85 -17.12
C VAL A 20 5.59 21.31 -17.67
N GLU A 21 4.51 20.53 -17.46
CA GLU A 21 3.16 20.89 -17.89
C GLU A 21 2.70 22.22 -17.27
N LEU A 22 2.89 22.40 -15.97
CA LEU A 22 2.57 23.65 -15.27
C LEU A 22 3.41 24.82 -15.79
N GLY A 23 4.70 24.60 -16.04
CA GLY A 23 5.59 25.61 -16.62
C GLY A 23 5.12 26.05 -18.01
N VAL A 24 4.80 25.09 -18.88
CA VAL A 24 4.25 25.39 -20.23
C VAL A 24 2.94 26.15 -20.14
N ALA A 25 2.01 25.72 -19.30
CA ALA A 25 0.73 26.41 -19.10
C ALA A 25 0.94 27.85 -18.62
N ALA A 26 1.83 28.06 -17.67
CA ALA A 26 2.17 29.40 -17.17
C ALA A 26 2.76 30.32 -18.26
N VAL A 27 3.67 29.79 -19.08
CA VAL A 27 4.27 30.54 -20.20
C VAL A 27 3.21 30.91 -21.25
N LEU A 28 2.32 29.98 -21.61
CA LEU A 28 1.23 30.22 -22.55
C LEU A 28 0.28 31.30 -22.02
N LEU A 29 -0.10 31.24 -20.76
CA LEU A 29 -0.95 32.24 -20.12
C LEU A 29 -0.26 33.63 -20.08
N ALA A 30 1.02 33.66 -19.69
CA ALA A 30 1.79 34.91 -19.68
C ALA A 30 1.85 35.53 -21.10
N LEU A 31 2.06 34.73 -22.13
CA LEU A 31 2.09 35.19 -23.52
C LEU A 31 0.75 35.82 -23.93
N LEU A 32 -0.38 35.22 -23.55
CA LEU A 32 -1.71 35.76 -23.82
C LEU A 32 -1.97 37.08 -23.10
N VAL A 33 -1.49 37.23 -21.85
CA VAL A 33 -1.63 38.45 -21.05
C VAL A 33 -0.77 39.58 -21.63
N VAL A 34 0.49 39.28 -22.00
CA VAL A 34 1.45 40.31 -22.49
C VAL A 34 1.12 40.72 -23.92
N ARG A 35 0.55 39.83 -24.74
CA ARG A 35 0.21 40.10 -26.15
C ARG A 35 -1.25 39.78 -26.47
N PRO A 36 -2.22 40.55 -25.94
CA PRO A 36 -3.64 40.26 -26.13
C PRO A 36 -4.09 40.34 -27.60
N GLY A 37 -3.32 40.98 -28.47
CA GLY A 37 -3.57 41.04 -29.92
C GLY A 37 -3.49 39.66 -30.61
N ILE A 38 -2.80 38.69 -30.02
CA ILE A 38 -2.70 37.32 -30.58
C ILE A 38 -4.09 36.68 -30.74
N ILE A 39 -5.03 36.95 -29.85
CA ILE A 39 -6.38 36.35 -29.84
C ILE A 39 -7.21 36.78 -31.06
N ARG A 40 -6.77 37.78 -31.83
CA ARG A 40 -7.48 38.23 -33.01
C ARG A 40 -7.35 37.27 -34.21
N SER A 41 -6.27 36.50 -34.27
CA SER A 41 -6.07 35.47 -35.31
C SER A 41 -6.72 34.13 -34.92
N VAL A 42 -6.94 33.26 -35.89
CA VAL A 42 -7.48 31.91 -35.64
C VAL A 42 -6.51 31.09 -34.78
N GLU A 43 -5.22 31.14 -35.12
CA GLU A 43 -4.14 30.47 -34.41
C GLU A 43 -4.06 30.93 -32.94
N GLY A 44 -4.23 32.23 -32.72
CA GLY A 44 -4.25 32.81 -31.39
C GLY A 44 -5.47 32.38 -30.57
N LYS A 45 -6.62 32.19 -31.18
CA LYS A 45 -7.81 31.63 -30.51
C LYS A 45 -7.58 30.17 -30.12
N VAL A 46 -6.97 29.37 -31.00
CA VAL A 46 -6.59 27.98 -30.70
C VAL A 46 -5.59 27.93 -29.55
N LEU A 47 -4.56 28.80 -29.59
CA LEU A 47 -3.58 28.91 -28.50
C LEU A 47 -4.25 29.27 -27.18
N ALA A 48 -5.19 30.22 -27.18
CA ALA A 48 -5.94 30.59 -25.97
C ALA A 48 -6.79 29.42 -25.46
N MET A 49 -7.44 28.68 -26.34
CA MET A 49 -8.20 27.48 -25.95
C MET A 49 -7.30 26.43 -25.31
N VAL A 50 -6.13 26.16 -25.89
CA VAL A 50 -5.17 25.22 -25.33
C VAL A 50 -4.67 25.70 -23.97
N ALA A 51 -4.27 26.97 -23.85
CA ALA A 51 -3.73 27.51 -22.59
C ALA A 51 -4.75 27.56 -21.45
N LEU A 52 -6.02 27.87 -21.76
CA LEU A 52 -7.05 28.08 -20.74
C LEU A 52 -7.82 26.82 -20.37
N PHE A 53 -7.92 25.85 -21.26
CA PHE A 53 -8.73 24.66 -21.03
C PHE A 53 -7.92 23.35 -21.12
N VAL A 54 -7.17 23.16 -22.18
CA VAL A 54 -6.49 21.88 -22.44
C VAL A 54 -5.33 21.69 -21.47
N ALA A 55 -4.41 22.64 -21.38
CA ALA A 55 -3.24 22.54 -20.50
C ALA A 55 -3.60 22.43 -19.01
N PRO A 56 -4.53 23.25 -18.45
CA PRO A 56 -4.97 23.05 -17.06
C PRO A 56 -5.68 21.73 -16.81
N ALA A 57 -6.46 21.23 -17.80
CA ALA A 57 -7.11 19.92 -17.66
C ALA A 57 -6.09 18.77 -17.59
N PHE A 58 -5.06 18.79 -18.45
CA PHE A 58 -3.98 17.81 -18.42
C PHE A 58 -3.15 17.90 -17.13
N ALA A 59 -2.78 19.11 -16.71
CA ALA A 59 -2.06 19.33 -15.46
C ALA A 59 -2.87 18.86 -14.24
N GLY A 60 -4.17 19.14 -14.22
CA GLY A 60 -5.09 18.64 -13.18
C GLY A 60 -5.20 17.13 -13.17
N TYR A 61 -5.32 16.50 -14.33
CA TYR A 61 -5.33 15.04 -14.46
C TYR A 61 -4.01 14.43 -13.98
N GLY A 62 -2.87 14.99 -14.43
CA GLY A 62 -1.53 14.56 -13.99
C GLY A 62 -1.33 14.68 -12.48
N GLY A 63 -1.75 15.81 -11.89
CA GLY A 63 -1.68 16.05 -10.46
C GLY A 63 -2.52 15.07 -9.64
N VAL A 64 -3.73 14.77 -10.10
CA VAL A 64 -4.61 13.78 -9.45
C VAL A 64 -4.02 12.38 -9.52
N THR A 65 -3.52 11.96 -10.69
CA THR A 65 -2.93 10.62 -10.85
C THR A 65 -1.67 10.45 -10.02
N GLU A 66 -0.80 11.44 -9.99
CA GLU A 66 0.40 11.46 -9.15
C GLU A 66 0.04 11.37 -7.65
N HIS A 67 -0.90 12.20 -7.21
CA HIS A 67 -1.35 12.16 -5.81
C HIS A 67 -1.93 10.79 -5.46
N LEU A 68 -2.78 10.22 -6.32
CA LEU A 68 -3.33 8.88 -6.11
C LEU A 68 -2.24 7.82 -6.02
N ASP A 69 -1.18 7.91 -6.82
CA ASP A 69 -0.10 6.94 -6.79
C ASP A 69 0.76 7.06 -5.52
N ARG A 70 1.14 8.26 -5.12
CA ARG A 70 1.86 8.51 -3.85
C ARG A 70 1.11 7.98 -2.64
N THR A 71 -0.21 8.16 -2.61
CA THR A 71 -1.04 7.67 -1.50
C THR A 71 -1.23 6.15 -1.46
N LYS A 72 -0.65 5.39 -2.40
CA LYS A 72 -0.59 3.92 -2.38
C LYS A 72 0.61 3.39 -1.60
N SER A 73 1.59 4.23 -1.26
CA SER A 73 2.78 3.79 -0.56
C SER A 73 2.50 3.38 0.88
N THR A 74 3.23 2.38 1.35
CA THR A 74 3.17 1.93 2.74
C THR A 74 3.57 3.05 3.69
N SER A 75 4.59 3.86 3.33
CA SER A 75 5.04 5.01 4.11
C SER A 75 3.94 6.07 4.28
N TYR A 76 3.15 6.30 3.23
CA TYR A 76 2.01 7.20 3.32
C TYR A 76 0.96 6.70 4.32
N CYS A 77 0.62 5.41 4.27
CA CYS A 77 -0.32 4.82 5.23
C CYS A 77 0.20 4.93 6.67
N LEU A 78 1.49 4.69 6.89
CA LEU A 78 2.14 4.75 8.19
C LEU A 78 2.46 6.18 8.67
N SER A 79 2.20 7.20 7.86
CA SER A 79 2.31 8.60 8.31
C SER A 79 1.23 9.00 9.31
N CYS A 80 0.13 8.23 9.42
CA CYS A 80 -0.89 8.42 10.44
C CYS A 80 -0.54 7.62 11.71
N HIS A 81 -0.63 8.27 12.87
CA HIS A 81 -0.30 7.64 14.16
C HIS A 81 -1.15 6.38 14.45
N ASP A 82 -2.44 6.39 14.08
CA ASP A 82 -3.34 5.25 14.26
C ASP A 82 -2.91 4.00 13.48
N MET A 83 -2.11 4.18 12.42
CA MET A 83 -1.59 3.08 11.62
C MET A 83 -0.29 2.48 12.16
N GLY A 84 0.32 3.07 13.20
CA GLY A 84 1.58 2.62 13.77
C GLY A 84 1.55 1.16 14.22
N VAL A 85 0.51 0.77 14.97
CA VAL A 85 0.34 -0.62 15.44
C VAL A 85 0.17 -1.61 14.29
N TYR A 86 -0.51 -1.22 13.22
CA TYR A 86 -0.67 -2.05 12.01
C TYR A 86 0.66 -2.17 11.25
N GLY A 87 1.46 -1.10 11.20
CA GLY A 87 2.82 -1.14 10.65
C GLY A 87 3.73 -2.08 11.43
N LYS A 88 3.70 -2.02 12.77
CA LYS A 88 4.43 -2.97 13.63
C LYS A 88 3.97 -4.40 13.37
N SER A 89 2.69 -4.67 13.23
CA SER A 89 2.14 -6.00 12.99
C SER A 89 2.62 -6.66 11.69
N LEU A 90 3.07 -5.90 10.71
CA LEU A 90 3.68 -6.44 9.48
C LEU A 90 5.03 -7.14 9.73
N ARG A 91 5.65 -6.87 10.88
CA ARG A 91 6.98 -7.39 11.23
C ARG A 91 6.92 -8.53 12.25
N VAL A 92 5.74 -8.97 12.66
CA VAL A 92 5.57 -10.12 13.55
C VAL A 92 6.14 -11.37 12.87
N ASP A 93 7.12 -12.01 13.50
CA ASP A 93 7.78 -13.21 12.95
C ASP A 93 6.95 -14.48 13.24
N ASP A 94 5.73 -14.48 12.73
CA ASP A 94 4.83 -15.62 12.81
C ASP A 94 3.96 -15.71 11.55
N ARG A 95 4.10 -16.80 10.81
CA ARG A 95 3.36 -17.08 9.55
C ARG A 95 1.85 -17.18 9.74
N LYS A 96 1.37 -17.32 10.96
CA LYS A 96 -0.05 -17.34 11.29
C LYS A 96 -0.72 -16.01 10.92
N TYR A 97 0.00 -14.91 11.06
CA TYR A 97 -0.51 -13.57 10.77
C TYR A 97 -0.36 -13.28 9.28
N LEU A 98 -1.48 -13.21 8.59
CA LEU A 98 -1.54 -13.16 7.13
C LEU A 98 -0.78 -11.94 6.56
N ALA A 99 -0.94 -10.77 7.17
CA ALA A 99 -0.28 -9.55 6.73
C ALA A 99 1.25 -9.64 6.90
N ALA A 100 1.72 -10.15 8.04
CA ALA A 100 3.14 -10.37 8.30
C ALA A 100 3.72 -11.41 7.33
N ALA A 101 3.04 -12.54 7.14
CA ALA A 101 3.47 -13.58 6.21
C ALA A 101 3.68 -13.04 4.78
N HIS A 102 2.77 -12.18 4.29
CA HIS A 102 2.92 -11.57 2.96
C HIS A 102 4.05 -10.54 2.91
N TYR A 103 4.18 -9.72 3.95
CA TYR A 103 5.19 -8.68 4.02
C TYR A 103 6.61 -9.24 4.17
N LEU A 104 6.81 -10.16 5.11
CA LEU A 104 8.13 -10.71 5.43
C LEU A 104 8.69 -11.56 4.28
N ASN A 105 7.83 -12.33 3.61
CA ASN A 105 8.24 -13.18 2.50
C ASN A 105 8.21 -12.45 1.13
N ASN A 106 8.00 -11.14 1.14
CA ASN A 106 7.94 -10.31 -0.08
C ASN A 106 6.94 -10.82 -1.13
N PHE A 107 5.82 -11.41 -0.67
CA PHE A 107 4.72 -11.83 -1.55
C PHE A 107 3.93 -10.65 -2.10
N VAL A 108 4.02 -9.51 -1.43
CA VAL A 108 3.54 -8.21 -1.89
C VAL A 108 4.70 -7.20 -1.84
N PRO A 109 4.74 -6.21 -2.75
CA PRO A 109 5.77 -5.17 -2.71
C PRO A 109 5.71 -4.43 -1.37
N ARG A 110 6.83 -4.37 -0.65
CA ARG A 110 6.89 -3.74 0.68
C ARG A 110 6.52 -2.26 0.64
N GLU A 111 6.87 -1.59 -0.44
CA GLU A 111 6.57 -0.17 -0.67
C GLU A 111 5.07 0.09 -0.81
N ARG A 112 4.28 -0.94 -1.12
CA ARG A 112 2.82 -0.88 -1.33
C ARG A 112 2.07 -1.96 -0.55
N ALA A 113 2.65 -2.50 0.51
CA ALA A 113 2.12 -3.66 1.22
C ALA A 113 0.69 -3.44 1.72
N CYS A 114 0.43 -2.30 2.38
CA CYS A 114 -0.91 -1.95 2.84
C CYS A 114 -1.91 -1.90 1.68
N TYR A 115 -1.55 -1.20 0.60
CA TYR A 115 -2.43 -1.01 -0.54
C TYR A 115 -2.67 -2.29 -1.33
N SER A 116 -1.71 -3.21 -1.37
CA SER A 116 -1.87 -4.52 -2.04
C SER A 116 -3.05 -5.32 -1.50
N CYS A 117 -3.34 -5.19 -0.21
CA CYS A 117 -4.48 -5.85 0.44
C CYS A 117 -5.69 -4.91 0.58
N HIS A 118 -5.47 -3.63 0.91
CA HIS A 118 -6.53 -2.65 1.16
C HIS A 118 -7.00 -1.90 -0.08
N THR A 119 -6.95 -2.55 -1.23
CA THR A 119 -7.46 -2.03 -2.50
C THR A 119 -8.73 -2.73 -2.95
N ASP A 120 -9.32 -2.28 -4.04
CA ASP A 120 -10.36 -2.95 -4.80
C ASP A 120 -9.84 -3.09 -6.23
N TYR A 121 -9.54 -4.30 -6.65
CA TYR A 121 -8.98 -4.58 -7.98
C TYR A 121 -10.00 -4.45 -9.14
N GLY A 122 -11.14 -3.84 -8.90
CA GLY A 122 -12.08 -3.48 -9.96
C GLY A 122 -11.65 -2.27 -10.78
N MET A 123 -12.30 -2.04 -11.92
CA MET A 123 -11.98 -0.97 -12.88
C MET A 123 -11.95 0.44 -12.27
N SER A 124 -12.78 0.71 -11.25
CA SER A 124 -12.77 1.97 -10.47
C SER A 124 -12.24 1.78 -9.05
N GLY A 125 -11.43 0.75 -8.83
CA GLY A 125 -11.03 0.31 -7.50
C GLY A 125 -10.17 1.31 -6.75
N ASP A 126 -9.26 1.96 -7.45
CA ASP A 126 -8.40 3.00 -6.88
C ASP A 126 -9.23 4.13 -6.26
N TYR A 127 -10.18 4.67 -7.00
CA TYR A 127 -11.08 5.74 -6.52
C TYR A 127 -11.94 5.27 -5.34
N ARG A 128 -12.49 4.06 -5.40
CA ARG A 128 -13.30 3.51 -4.30
C ARG A 128 -12.49 3.28 -3.04
N SER A 129 -11.26 2.82 -3.18
CA SER A 129 -10.35 2.60 -2.05
C SER A 129 -9.96 3.93 -1.42
N LYS A 130 -9.67 4.95 -2.22
CA LYS A 130 -9.34 6.30 -1.74
C LYS A 130 -10.55 6.98 -1.10
N ALA A 131 -11.73 6.88 -1.68
CA ALA A 131 -12.96 7.41 -1.08
C ALA A 131 -13.26 6.77 0.28
N ARG A 132 -12.97 5.46 0.44
CA ARG A 132 -13.07 4.79 1.74
C ARG A 132 -12.01 5.30 2.71
N GLY A 133 -10.76 5.43 2.28
CA GLY A 133 -9.68 6.00 3.09
C GLY A 133 -10.00 7.42 3.56
N PHE A 134 -10.56 8.26 2.69
CA PHE A 134 -10.96 9.62 3.03
C PHE A 134 -12.03 9.65 4.14
N LYS A 135 -12.93 8.68 4.18
CA LYS A 135 -13.89 8.56 5.30
C LYS A 135 -13.22 8.30 6.64
N HIS A 136 -12.07 7.61 6.67
CA HIS A 136 -11.29 7.44 7.90
C HIS A 136 -10.68 8.76 8.34
N VAL A 137 -10.12 9.54 7.42
CA VAL A 137 -9.60 10.89 7.71
C VAL A 137 -10.70 11.77 8.28
N LEU A 138 -11.87 11.81 7.66
CA LEU A 138 -13.00 12.59 8.17
C LEU A 138 -13.42 12.14 9.58
N LYS A 139 -13.43 10.84 9.86
CA LYS A 139 -13.75 10.33 11.20
C LYS A 139 -12.71 10.74 12.23
N THR A 140 -11.43 10.72 11.87
CA THR A 140 -10.34 11.10 12.78
C THR A 140 -10.39 12.57 13.15
N TYR A 141 -10.70 13.46 12.19
CA TYR A 141 -10.69 14.91 12.43
C TYR A 141 -12.03 15.49 12.90
N PHE A 142 -13.15 14.90 12.53
CA PHE A 142 -14.48 15.45 12.76
C PHE A 142 -15.44 14.48 13.44
N GLY A 143 -15.01 13.29 13.77
CA GLY A 143 -15.85 12.26 14.36
C GLY A 143 -15.25 11.66 15.63
N THR A 144 -15.91 10.63 16.12
CA THR A 144 -15.43 9.81 17.24
C THR A 144 -14.71 8.57 16.69
N VAL A 145 -13.44 8.43 17.04
CA VAL A 145 -12.68 7.21 16.74
C VAL A 145 -13.03 6.18 17.82
N PRO A 146 -13.50 4.99 17.47
CA PRO A 146 -13.79 3.95 18.46
C PRO A 146 -12.48 3.40 19.03
N ASP A 147 -12.50 3.03 20.32
CA ASP A 147 -11.34 2.41 21.01
C ASP A 147 -10.85 1.13 20.33
N THR A 148 -11.74 0.44 19.65
CA THR A 148 -11.41 -0.76 18.88
C THR A 148 -11.87 -0.62 17.44
N ILE A 149 -10.93 -0.58 16.51
CA ILE A 149 -11.25 -0.56 15.08
C ILE A 149 -11.66 -1.97 14.65
N ARG A 150 -12.90 -2.11 14.20
CA ARG A 150 -13.45 -3.37 13.68
C ARG A 150 -13.71 -3.27 12.18
N ILE A 151 -13.58 -4.40 11.48
CA ILE A 151 -13.90 -4.48 10.06
C ILE A 151 -15.40 -4.23 9.88
N ALA A 152 -15.75 -3.12 9.24
CA ALA A 152 -17.15 -2.74 9.03
C ALA A 152 -17.87 -3.60 7.97
N ARG A 153 -17.12 -4.28 7.10
CA ARG A 153 -17.67 -5.13 6.02
C ARG A 153 -16.78 -6.36 5.83
N ARG A 154 -17.42 -7.46 5.38
CA ARG A 154 -16.66 -8.66 4.96
C ARG A 154 -15.66 -8.29 3.86
N TYR A 155 -14.44 -8.72 4.02
CA TYR A 155 -13.41 -8.62 3.00
C TYR A 155 -13.78 -9.52 1.81
N LYS A 156 -13.64 -9.01 0.60
CA LYS A 156 -14.04 -9.77 -0.59
C LYS A 156 -12.94 -10.74 -0.99
N SER A 157 -13.26 -12.02 -1.03
CA SER A 157 -12.33 -13.09 -1.45
C SER A 157 -11.71 -12.86 -2.82
N ARG A 158 -12.41 -12.16 -3.74
CA ARG A 158 -11.88 -11.83 -5.07
C ARG A 158 -10.57 -11.03 -5.02
N GLU A 159 -10.34 -10.26 -3.95
CA GLU A 159 -9.10 -9.48 -3.81
C GLU A 159 -7.90 -10.42 -3.52
N CYS A 160 -8.13 -11.50 -2.79
CA CYS A 160 -7.14 -12.55 -2.55
C CYS A 160 -6.97 -13.42 -3.81
N LEU A 161 -8.07 -13.83 -4.43
CA LEU A 161 -8.10 -14.71 -5.59
C LEU A 161 -7.40 -14.14 -6.81
N ARG A 162 -7.27 -12.81 -6.91
CA ARG A 162 -6.53 -12.19 -8.00
C ARG A 162 -5.07 -12.69 -8.11
N CYS A 163 -4.45 -12.96 -6.98
CA CYS A 163 -3.09 -13.50 -6.92
C CYS A 163 -3.06 -14.99 -6.68
N HIS A 164 -4.05 -15.54 -5.94
CA HIS A 164 -4.04 -16.92 -5.50
C HIS A 164 -4.67 -17.90 -6.49
N VAL A 165 -5.66 -17.50 -7.28
CA VAL A 165 -6.28 -18.40 -8.26
C VAL A 165 -5.24 -18.89 -9.27
N GLY A 166 -5.21 -20.20 -9.51
CA GLY A 166 -4.25 -20.84 -10.41
C GLY A 166 -2.85 -21.08 -9.82
N THR A 167 -2.60 -20.68 -8.57
CA THR A 167 -1.34 -21.01 -7.91
C THR A 167 -1.41 -22.41 -7.29
N ARG A 168 -0.31 -23.17 -7.35
CA ARG A 168 -0.25 -24.53 -6.78
C ARG A 168 -0.58 -24.54 -5.29
N LEU A 169 -0.06 -23.59 -4.51
CA LEU A 169 -0.33 -23.50 -3.08
C LEU A 169 -1.81 -23.33 -2.76
N PHE A 170 -2.58 -22.69 -3.63
CA PHE A 170 -4.02 -22.54 -3.46
C PHE A 170 -4.79 -23.72 -4.02
N GLU A 171 -4.49 -24.14 -5.26
CA GLU A 171 -5.26 -25.18 -5.98
C GLU A 171 -5.01 -26.60 -5.45
N GLU A 172 -3.79 -26.88 -4.97
CA GLU A 172 -3.39 -28.23 -4.53
C GLU A 172 -3.32 -28.36 -3.00
N SER A 173 -3.64 -27.28 -2.24
CA SER A 173 -3.64 -27.33 -0.78
C SER A 173 -4.66 -28.36 -0.28
N VAL A 174 -4.19 -29.28 0.53
CA VAL A 174 -5.04 -30.33 1.13
C VAL A 174 -6.20 -29.75 1.93
N THR A 175 -6.02 -28.60 2.55
CA THR A 175 -7.05 -27.89 3.31
C THR A 175 -8.11 -27.25 2.41
N HIS A 176 -7.75 -26.88 1.18
CA HIS A 176 -8.68 -26.33 0.21
C HIS A 176 -9.39 -27.42 -0.60
N VAL A 177 -8.67 -28.47 -0.98
CA VAL A 177 -9.21 -29.57 -1.81
C VAL A 177 -10.04 -30.54 -0.98
N GLY A 178 -9.53 -30.93 0.19
CA GLY A 178 -10.16 -31.91 1.09
C GLY A 178 -10.88 -31.28 2.30
N GLY A 179 -10.95 -29.98 2.37
CA GLY A 179 -11.53 -29.26 3.51
C GLY A 179 -13.08 -29.28 3.51
N PRO A 180 -13.69 -28.80 4.60
CA PRO A 180 -15.15 -28.81 4.78
C PRO A 180 -15.89 -27.80 3.89
N VAL A 181 -15.15 -26.94 3.17
CA VAL A 181 -15.72 -25.94 2.25
C VAL A 181 -15.36 -26.29 0.82
N PRO A 182 -16.36 -26.45 -0.07
CA PRO A 182 -16.08 -26.74 -1.47
C PRO A 182 -15.23 -25.65 -2.13
N MET A 183 -14.24 -26.02 -2.91
CA MET A 183 -13.38 -25.09 -3.66
C MET A 183 -14.19 -24.13 -4.53
N ALA A 184 -15.30 -24.58 -5.11
CA ALA A 184 -16.22 -23.71 -5.87
C ALA A 184 -16.81 -22.59 -5.04
N ASP A 185 -17.13 -22.83 -3.76
CA ASP A 185 -17.67 -21.82 -2.85
C ASP A 185 -16.59 -20.79 -2.43
N ILE A 186 -15.33 -21.25 -2.34
CA ILE A 186 -14.17 -20.36 -2.09
C ILE A 186 -13.93 -19.49 -3.32
N LYS A 187 -13.85 -20.08 -4.52
CA LYS A 187 -13.59 -19.38 -5.78
C LYS A 187 -14.70 -18.39 -6.16
N SER A 188 -15.95 -18.74 -5.91
CA SER A 188 -17.09 -17.84 -6.15
C SER A 188 -17.22 -16.72 -5.11
N GLY A 189 -16.46 -16.79 -4.01
CA GLY A 189 -16.55 -15.85 -2.90
C GLY A 189 -17.79 -16.02 -2.02
N LYS A 190 -18.53 -17.12 -2.18
CA LYS A 190 -19.65 -17.50 -1.30
C LYS A 190 -19.13 -17.75 0.12
N THR A 191 -17.96 -18.35 0.24
CA THR A 191 -17.22 -18.44 1.51
C THR A 191 -16.03 -17.48 1.47
N SER A 192 -15.92 -16.64 2.51
CA SER A 192 -14.81 -15.69 2.64
C SER A 192 -13.52 -16.42 3.02
N CYS A 193 -12.39 -16.03 2.42
CA CYS A 193 -11.07 -16.48 2.83
C CYS A 193 -10.77 -16.12 4.30
N LEU A 194 -11.35 -15.01 4.79
CA LEU A 194 -11.23 -14.56 6.17
C LEU A 194 -12.37 -15.08 7.07
N LYS A 195 -12.96 -16.23 6.73
CA LYS A 195 -13.91 -16.90 7.63
C LYS A 195 -13.15 -17.43 8.85
N SER A 196 -13.84 -17.42 10.03
CA SER A 196 -13.30 -17.99 11.27
C SER A 196 -12.84 -19.44 11.06
N GLY A 197 -11.64 -19.74 11.52
CA GLY A 197 -10.98 -21.03 11.33
C GLY A 197 -10.27 -21.20 9.98
N CYS A 198 -10.28 -20.15 9.12
CA CYS A 198 -9.51 -20.11 7.88
C CYS A 198 -8.36 -19.09 8.03
N HIS A 199 -8.37 -18.01 7.22
CA HIS A 199 -7.35 -16.95 7.29
C HIS A 199 -7.85 -15.74 8.10
N ASP A 200 -8.48 -15.96 9.24
CA ASP A 200 -9.13 -14.94 10.05
C ASP A 200 -8.16 -14.06 10.88
N VAL A 201 -6.92 -14.52 11.04
CA VAL A 201 -5.90 -13.78 11.76
C VAL A 201 -5.05 -12.97 10.78
N VAL A 202 -5.46 -11.73 10.53
CA VAL A 202 -4.78 -10.87 9.53
C VAL A 202 -3.67 -10.06 10.16
N HIS A 203 -4.00 -9.26 11.18
CA HIS A 203 -3.06 -8.43 11.93
C HIS A 203 -3.14 -8.77 13.41
N GLU A 204 -1.99 -8.95 14.07
CA GLU A 204 -1.94 -8.86 15.52
C GLU A 204 -1.65 -7.41 15.91
N VAL A 205 -2.51 -6.82 16.72
CA VAL A 205 -2.37 -5.44 17.17
C VAL A 205 -2.47 -5.27 18.68
N HIS A 206 -2.90 -6.32 19.38
CA HIS A 206 -3.17 -6.25 20.83
C HIS A 206 -2.03 -6.85 21.68
N LYS A 207 -1.24 -7.77 21.11
CA LYS A 207 -0.20 -8.51 21.83
C LYS A 207 1.18 -8.32 21.23
N LEU A 208 1.40 -7.19 20.55
CA LEU A 208 2.65 -6.93 19.82
C LEU A 208 3.89 -6.99 20.73
N ASP A 209 3.76 -6.53 21.96
CA ASP A 209 4.87 -6.52 22.92
C ASP A 209 5.27 -7.94 23.41
N GLN A 210 4.42 -8.94 23.14
CA GLN A 210 4.65 -10.35 23.47
C GLN A 210 5.11 -11.17 22.27
N MET A 211 5.21 -10.54 21.09
CA MET A 211 5.49 -11.22 19.83
C MET A 211 6.96 -11.07 19.44
N ALA A 212 7.52 -12.15 18.88
CA ALA A 212 8.81 -12.05 18.20
C ALA A 212 8.65 -11.16 16.94
N MET A 213 9.57 -10.22 16.78
CA MET A 213 9.57 -9.29 15.66
C MET A 213 10.72 -9.61 14.73
N TRP A 214 10.44 -9.65 13.43
CA TRP A 214 11.48 -9.77 12.42
C TRP A 214 12.31 -8.48 12.34
N ASP A 215 13.62 -8.64 12.43
CA ASP A 215 14.58 -7.57 12.25
C ASP A 215 15.45 -7.87 11.01
N PRO A 216 15.40 -7.04 9.96
CA PRO A 216 16.23 -7.24 8.77
C PRO A 216 17.73 -7.06 9.03
N ALA A 217 18.11 -6.35 10.09
CA ALA A 217 19.49 -6.18 10.55
C ALA A 217 19.87 -7.22 11.63
N GLY A 218 18.92 -8.05 12.03
CA GLY A 218 19.14 -9.10 13.03
C GLY A 218 20.01 -10.24 12.49
N PRO A 219 20.46 -11.12 13.37
CA PRO A 219 21.30 -12.24 13.01
C PRO A 219 20.61 -13.12 11.96
N SER A 220 21.38 -13.64 11.04
CA SER A 220 20.90 -14.63 10.07
C SER A 220 20.28 -15.83 10.79
N VAL A 221 19.40 -16.57 10.11
CA VAL A 221 18.74 -17.77 10.66
C VAL A 221 19.77 -18.75 11.24
N GLU A 222 20.94 -18.86 10.61
CA GLU A 222 22.02 -19.73 11.08
C GLU A 222 22.68 -19.20 12.34
N GLU A 223 22.94 -17.90 12.43
CA GLU A 223 23.47 -17.27 13.64
C GLU A 223 22.49 -17.35 14.80
N ALA A 224 21.20 -17.12 14.55
CA ALA A 224 20.14 -17.28 15.55
C ALA A 224 20.00 -18.74 16.02
N ARG A 225 20.18 -19.72 15.12
CA ARG A 225 20.21 -21.15 15.43
C ARG A 225 21.39 -21.51 16.32
N VAL A 226 22.57 -21.05 15.96
CA VAL A 226 23.81 -21.25 16.72
C VAL A 226 23.70 -20.60 18.11
N ALA A 227 23.11 -19.40 18.21
CA ALA A 227 22.90 -18.72 19.47
C ALA A 227 21.94 -19.51 20.40
N ARG A 228 20.88 -20.13 19.87
CA ARG A 228 19.94 -20.96 20.63
C ARG A 228 20.54 -22.28 21.12
N THR A 229 21.57 -22.78 20.45
CA THR A 229 22.26 -24.02 20.84
C THR A 229 23.39 -23.82 21.83
N ARG A 230 23.74 -22.57 22.17
CA ARG A 230 24.74 -22.28 23.22
C ARG A 230 24.06 -22.38 24.60
N PRO A 231 24.47 -23.28 25.46
CA PRO A 231 23.94 -23.34 26.82
C PRO A 231 24.45 -22.12 27.62
N GLY A 232 23.55 -21.32 28.14
CA GLY A 232 23.87 -20.32 29.15
C GLY A 232 23.55 -18.84 28.89
N THR A 233 22.67 -18.49 27.96
CA THR A 233 22.23 -17.10 27.81
C THR A 233 20.70 -16.96 27.87
N ASP A 234 20.15 -17.08 29.09
CA ASP A 234 18.82 -16.55 29.39
C ASP A 234 18.88 -15.02 29.51
N LYS A 235 19.12 -14.33 28.43
CA LYS A 235 18.83 -12.89 28.31
C LYS A 235 17.74 -12.70 27.29
N GLN A 236 16.60 -12.26 27.79
CA GLN A 236 15.46 -11.78 27.02
C GLN A 236 15.95 -10.73 26.00
N PRO A 237 15.55 -10.79 24.72
CA PRO A 237 15.99 -9.84 23.71
C PRO A 237 15.54 -8.43 24.09
N ASP A 238 16.49 -7.51 24.01
CA ASP A 238 16.32 -6.10 24.34
C ASP A 238 15.21 -5.46 23.50
N ALA A 239 14.60 -4.42 24.07
CA ALA A 239 13.44 -3.73 23.58
C ALA A 239 13.53 -3.34 22.09
N VAL A 240 12.41 -3.46 21.41
CA VAL A 240 12.19 -3.01 20.02
C VAL A 240 12.62 -1.54 19.87
N PRO A 241 13.45 -1.19 18.88
CA PRO A 241 13.83 0.20 18.65
C PRO A 241 12.61 1.08 18.40
N ASP A 242 12.54 2.22 19.08
CA ASP A 242 11.45 3.19 19.01
C ASP A 242 11.39 3.94 17.65
N SER A 243 12.24 3.58 16.68
CA SER A 243 12.32 4.24 15.38
C SER A 243 12.40 3.25 14.23
N VAL A 244 11.81 3.61 13.10
CA VAL A 244 11.93 2.89 11.82
C VAL A 244 12.61 3.81 10.82
N VAL A 245 13.66 3.31 10.19
CA VAL A 245 14.28 3.97 9.04
C VAL A 245 13.46 3.62 7.80
N THR A 246 12.88 4.63 7.17
CA THR A 246 12.14 4.48 5.91
C THR A 246 13.14 4.29 4.75
N PRO A 247 12.73 3.73 3.58
CA PRO A 247 13.63 3.51 2.43
C PRO A 247 14.31 4.78 1.90
N ASP A 248 13.80 5.95 2.26
CA ASP A 248 14.35 7.27 1.99
C ASP A 248 15.37 7.74 3.05
N GLY A 249 15.73 6.89 4.01
CA GLY A 249 16.73 7.17 5.03
C GLY A 249 16.25 8.05 6.19
N VAL A 250 14.96 8.34 6.27
CA VAL A 250 14.40 9.18 7.34
C VAL A 250 14.04 8.32 8.55
N GLU A 251 14.69 8.58 9.69
CA GLU A 251 14.38 7.95 10.96
C GLU A 251 13.11 8.58 11.59
N ARG A 252 12.06 7.78 11.77
CA ARG A 252 10.83 8.23 12.45
C ARG A 252 10.65 7.48 13.76
N LYS A 253 10.59 8.22 14.86
CA LYS A 253 10.24 7.68 16.17
C LYS A 253 8.75 7.41 16.26
N TRP A 254 8.39 6.27 16.80
CA TRP A 254 7.01 5.96 17.13
C TRP A 254 6.61 6.73 18.38
N ALA A 255 5.56 7.56 18.30
CA ALA A 255 4.94 8.13 19.48
C ALA A 255 4.27 7.02 20.29
N ARG A 256 4.47 7.05 21.63
CA ARG A 256 3.83 6.13 22.58
C ARG A 256 2.36 6.48 22.74
#